data_94755abed0709bb85faf84f91553e36a
#
_entry.id   94755abed0709bb85faf84f91553e36a
#
_cell.length_a   1.000
_cell.length_b   1.000
_cell.length_c   1.000
_cell.angle_alpha   90.00
_cell.angle_beta   90.00
_cell.angle_gamma   90.00
#
_symmetry.space_group_name_H-M   'P 1'
#
loop_
_entity.id
_entity.type
_entity.pdbx_description
1 polymer ?
#
loop_
_entity_poly.entity_id
_entity_poly.type
_entity_poly.pdbx_seq_one_letter_code
_entity_poly.pdbx_strand_id
1 'polypeptide(L)'
;MAIDTASAHTSSDTAWIVERASALRFDLCGIVRAEKFPELDLTQEWLARGFAGEMKYLADPRRRDPQSVMPGIRSVIVSALKYNSPAPRSVNALIPENSEPRGWISRYAWGRDYHEVLQEKLQSLASRLPERFSEPHEARIYADTGPLNERVFAKHAGLGWLGKNTLLLNSKLGSWFFLGVILTTLDIPPTLGPSELPPPDLCGSCTKCIDACPTGALVEPYVMDARLCISYLTIELRGTIPEELREPMGRHVFGCDICQDVCPWNRRAPVTQAAEFQPRTLPQSSKAQPSELGYPVTAESEENSLFLPKLEWLAAMDEDQFRAFFRGSPVKRTKWRGLIRNACIALGNSAPARGTDDYEKICTLLTKLSYSSEPQIAESAQWALSRI
;
A
#
# COMPACT_ATOMS: atom_id res chain seq x y z
N MET A 1 9.79 23.13 0.73
CA MET A 1 8.35 23.43 0.81
C MET A 1 7.94 23.19 2.25
N ALA A 2 7.53 24.23 2.98
CA ALA A 2 7.20 24.09 4.41
C ALA A 2 5.99 23.20 4.60
N ILE A 3 6.01 22.31 5.61
CA ILE A 3 4.86 21.53 6.04
C ILE A 3 3.83 22.54 6.59
N ASP A 4 2.69 22.63 5.92
CA ASP A 4 1.62 23.56 6.24
C ASP A 4 0.61 22.88 7.18
N THR A 5 0.98 22.76 8.47
CA THR A 5 0.13 22.23 9.55
C THR A 5 0.14 23.11 10.80
N ALA A 6 0.81 24.27 10.75
CA ALA A 6 0.80 25.18 11.88
C ALA A 6 -0.51 25.97 11.94
N SER A 7 -1.44 25.52 12.79
CA SER A 7 -2.48 26.40 13.31
C SER A 7 -1.83 27.54 14.13
N ALA A 8 -2.50 28.67 14.25
CA ALA A 8 -1.99 29.83 15.02
C ALA A 8 -1.73 29.55 16.53
N HIS A 9 -2.01 28.30 16.99
CA HIS A 9 -1.90 27.86 18.40
C HIS A 9 -0.94 26.69 18.61
N THR A 10 -0.12 26.30 17.57
CA THR A 10 0.83 25.19 17.69
C THR A 10 1.89 25.51 18.76
N SER A 11 2.06 24.65 19.76
CA SER A 11 3.08 24.82 20.80
C SER A 11 4.50 24.79 20.21
N SER A 12 5.46 25.37 20.94
CA SER A 12 6.87 25.36 20.52
C SER A 12 7.43 23.94 20.38
N ASP A 13 6.96 23.00 21.17
CA ASP A 13 7.41 21.60 21.16
C ASP A 13 6.86 20.87 19.93
N THR A 14 5.57 21.04 19.65
CA THR A 14 4.92 20.51 18.46
C THR A 14 5.55 21.07 17.20
N ALA A 15 5.76 22.40 17.14
CA ALA A 15 6.39 23.06 16.00
C ALA A 15 7.81 22.52 15.75
N TRP A 16 8.59 22.32 16.82
CA TRP A 16 9.94 21.77 16.73
C TRP A 16 9.92 20.34 16.11
N ILE A 17 9.02 19.46 16.56
CA ILE A 17 8.91 18.10 16.02
C ILE A 17 8.51 18.14 14.53
N VAL A 18 7.52 18.95 14.16
CA VAL A 18 7.08 19.12 12.77
C VAL A 18 8.23 19.62 11.89
N GLU A 19 9.02 20.58 12.38
CA GLU A 19 10.22 21.06 11.68
C GLU A 19 11.26 19.95 11.47
N ARG A 20 11.53 19.14 12.52
CA ARG A 20 12.48 18.01 12.42
C ARG A 20 11.99 16.92 11.44
N ALA A 21 10.69 16.62 11.47
CA ALA A 21 10.09 15.72 10.51
C ALA A 21 10.24 16.25 9.07
N SER A 22 10.02 17.56 8.85
CA SER A 22 10.23 18.21 7.56
C SER A 22 11.68 18.13 7.09
N ALA A 23 12.64 18.35 7.99
CA ALA A 23 14.06 18.22 7.69
C ALA A 23 14.45 16.78 7.28
N LEU A 24 13.74 15.77 7.79
CA LEU A 24 13.84 14.36 7.39
C LEU A 24 13.02 14.03 6.12
N ARG A 25 12.43 15.04 5.47
CA ARG A 25 11.64 14.95 4.25
C ARG A 25 10.33 14.15 4.41
N PHE A 26 9.73 14.15 5.60
CA PHE A 26 8.33 13.79 5.69
C PHE A 26 7.47 14.89 5.05
N ASP A 27 6.40 14.50 4.38
CA ASP A 27 5.50 15.43 3.70
C ASP A 27 4.41 15.99 4.64
N LEU A 28 4.00 15.20 5.64
CA LEU A 28 3.12 15.62 6.72
C LEU A 28 3.66 15.10 8.06
N CYS A 29 3.40 15.87 9.10
CA CYS A 29 3.63 15.44 10.49
C CYS A 29 2.61 16.11 11.39
N GLY A 30 2.04 15.35 12.32
CA GLY A 30 1.11 15.84 13.32
C GLY A 30 1.19 15.01 14.60
N ILE A 31 0.71 15.57 15.67
CA ILE A 31 0.74 14.97 17.01
C ILE A 31 -0.67 14.90 17.54
N VAL A 32 -1.00 13.78 18.18
CA VAL A 32 -2.29 13.56 18.80
C VAL A 32 -2.09 12.87 20.16
N ARG A 33 -3.01 13.08 21.08
CA ARG A 33 -3.02 12.35 22.36
C ARG A 33 -3.28 10.88 22.13
N ALA A 34 -2.65 10.03 22.94
CA ALA A 34 -2.83 8.58 22.88
C ALA A 34 -4.15 8.18 23.56
N GLU A 35 -5.25 8.53 22.93
CA GLU A 35 -6.62 8.32 23.42
C GLU A 35 -7.34 7.26 22.60
N LYS A 36 -8.45 6.75 23.13
CA LYS A 36 -9.39 5.90 22.43
C LYS A 36 -10.32 6.73 21.57
N PHE A 37 -10.26 6.51 20.26
CA PHE A 37 -11.16 7.17 19.32
C PHE A 37 -12.32 6.26 18.93
N PRO A 38 -13.52 6.80 18.67
CA PRO A 38 -14.72 6.00 18.32
C PRO A 38 -14.50 5.07 17.11
N GLU A 39 -13.69 5.49 16.15
CA GLU A 39 -13.38 4.68 14.96
C GLU A 39 -12.69 3.35 15.27
N LEU A 40 -12.02 3.25 16.43
CA LEU A 40 -11.38 2.00 16.85
C LEU A 40 -12.40 0.90 17.19
N ASP A 41 -13.58 1.30 17.67
CA ASP A 41 -14.66 0.36 17.98
C ASP A 41 -15.35 -0.16 16.72
N LEU A 42 -15.45 0.66 15.64
CA LEU A 42 -15.99 0.23 14.36
C LEU A 42 -15.24 -0.95 13.74
N THR A 43 -13.95 -1.10 14.07
CA THR A 43 -13.15 -2.25 13.63
C THR A 43 -13.72 -3.57 14.16
N GLN A 44 -14.35 -3.57 15.34
CA GLN A 44 -14.91 -4.78 15.94
C GLN A 44 -16.19 -5.23 15.21
N GLU A 45 -17.05 -4.28 14.85
CA GLU A 45 -18.26 -4.55 14.05
C GLU A 45 -17.86 -5.10 12.69
N TRP A 46 -16.83 -4.52 12.07
CA TRP A 46 -16.28 -4.97 10.80
C TRP A 46 -15.72 -6.41 10.89
N LEU A 47 -14.98 -6.74 11.96
CA LEU A 47 -14.49 -8.08 12.25
C LEU A 47 -15.64 -9.07 12.48
N ALA A 48 -16.69 -8.66 13.22
CA ALA A 48 -17.87 -9.49 13.49
C ALA A 48 -18.66 -9.83 12.21
N ARG A 49 -18.62 -8.94 11.18
CA ARG A 49 -19.17 -9.21 9.84
C ARG A 49 -18.32 -10.19 9.02
N GLY A 50 -17.16 -10.63 9.52
CA GLY A 50 -16.26 -11.54 8.83
C GLY A 50 -15.48 -10.90 7.67
N PHE A 51 -15.48 -9.58 7.56
CA PHE A 51 -14.91 -8.85 6.44
C PHE A 51 -13.37 -8.86 6.38
N ALA A 52 -12.71 -9.32 7.45
CA ALA A 52 -11.26 -9.43 7.51
C ALA A 52 -10.67 -10.61 6.70
N GLY A 53 -11.49 -11.59 6.33
CA GLY A 53 -10.99 -12.81 5.69
C GLY A 53 -9.94 -13.52 6.56
N GLU A 54 -8.79 -13.85 5.98
CA GLU A 54 -7.70 -14.55 6.66
C GLU A 54 -6.80 -13.64 7.52
N MET A 55 -7.04 -12.32 7.55
CA MET A 55 -6.23 -11.35 8.30
C MET A 55 -6.50 -11.37 9.81
N LYS A 56 -6.26 -12.53 10.45
CA LYS A 56 -6.50 -12.74 11.89
C LYS A 56 -5.76 -11.75 12.80
N TYR A 57 -4.64 -11.19 12.34
CA TYR A 57 -3.87 -10.19 13.08
C TYR A 57 -4.64 -8.88 13.32
N LEU A 58 -5.70 -8.61 12.56
CA LEU A 58 -6.57 -7.45 12.78
C LEU A 58 -7.44 -7.59 14.02
N ALA A 59 -7.65 -8.81 14.51
CA ALA A 59 -8.39 -9.10 15.74
C ALA A 59 -7.55 -8.91 17.01
N ASP A 60 -6.28 -8.48 16.92
CA ASP A 60 -5.42 -8.22 18.07
C ASP A 60 -6.09 -7.17 18.98
N PRO A 61 -6.40 -7.50 20.26
CA PRO A 61 -7.11 -6.60 21.17
C PRO A 61 -6.34 -5.30 21.46
N ARG A 62 -5.02 -5.29 21.28
CA ARG A 62 -4.19 -4.09 21.46
C ARG A 62 -4.57 -2.97 20.48
N ARG A 63 -5.18 -3.31 19.31
CA ARG A 63 -5.63 -2.33 18.32
C ARG A 63 -6.76 -1.42 18.81
N ARG A 64 -7.41 -1.77 19.92
CA ARG A 64 -8.51 -1.00 20.51
C ARG A 64 -8.06 0.12 21.45
N ASP A 65 -6.86 -0.03 22.01
CA ASP A 65 -6.40 0.89 23.04
C ASP A 65 -4.87 1.05 22.95
N PRO A 66 -4.38 2.27 22.66
CA PRO A 66 -2.95 2.53 22.59
C PRO A 66 -2.21 2.25 23.90
N GLN A 67 -2.87 2.33 25.06
CA GLN A 67 -2.29 1.98 26.36
C GLN A 67 -1.95 0.48 26.44
N SER A 68 -2.69 -0.37 25.72
CA SER A 68 -2.38 -1.81 25.64
C SER A 68 -1.17 -2.09 24.75
N VAL A 69 -0.83 -1.19 23.83
CA VAL A 69 0.37 -1.30 22.99
C VAL A 69 1.61 -0.86 23.76
N MET A 70 1.51 0.24 24.48
CA MET A 70 2.60 0.84 25.25
C MET A 70 2.01 1.49 26.52
N PRO A 71 2.12 0.82 27.68
CA PRO A 71 1.68 1.40 28.94
C PRO A 71 2.35 2.75 29.24
N GLY A 72 1.58 3.73 29.69
CA GLY A 72 2.08 5.07 29.97
C GLY A 72 2.28 5.97 28.75
N ILE A 73 1.86 5.52 27.57
CA ILE A 73 1.85 6.36 26.36
C ILE A 73 0.97 7.60 26.58
N ARG A 74 1.45 8.77 26.15
CA ARG A 74 0.73 10.06 26.25
C ARG A 74 0.50 10.69 24.88
N SER A 75 1.46 10.53 23.96
CA SER A 75 1.38 11.14 22.62
C SER A 75 1.71 10.16 21.50
N VAL A 76 1.07 10.37 20.36
CA VAL A 76 1.35 9.70 19.09
C VAL A 76 1.79 10.75 18.08
N ILE A 77 3.02 10.66 17.61
CA ILE A 77 3.54 11.47 16.50
C ILE A 77 3.26 10.68 15.23
N VAL A 78 2.45 11.24 14.32
CA VAL A 78 2.12 10.62 13.04
C VAL A 78 2.83 11.36 11.93
N SER A 79 3.54 10.63 11.08
CA SER A 79 4.23 11.19 9.92
C SER A 79 3.80 10.50 8.63
N ALA A 80 3.78 11.26 7.54
CA ALA A 80 3.42 10.74 6.22
C ALA A 80 4.51 11.03 5.19
N LEU A 81 4.69 10.08 4.26
CA LEU A 81 5.66 10.16 3.18
C LEU A 81 4.99 9.79 1.86
N LYS A 82 4.93 10.72 0.90
CA LYS A 82 4.27 10.49 -0.39
C LYS A 82 5.08 9.54 -1.27
N TYR A 83 4.33 8.71 -2.03
CA TYR A 83 4.91 7.76 -2.99
C TYR A 83 4.35 7.90 -4.42
N ASN A 84 3.55 8.94 -4.69
CA ASN A 84 3.00 9.14 -6.02
C ASN A 84 4.11 9.25 -7.08
N SER A 85 3.90 8.65 -8.24
CA SER A 85 4.83 8.61 -9.38
C SER A 85 4.17 9.29 -10.60
N PRO A 86 4.96 9.81 -11.56
CA PRO A 86 4.42 10.38 -12.80
C PRO A 86 3.86 9.32 -13.76
N ALA A 87 4.15 8.04 -13.54
CA ALA A 87 3.67 6.94 -14.39
C ALA A 87 2.13 6.90 -14.47
N PRO A 88 1.55 6.42 -15.57
CA PRO A 88 0.10 6.31 -15.75
C PRO A 88 -0.59 5.59 -14.60
N ARG A 89 -1.87 5.88 -14.40
CA ARG A 89 -2.73 5.18 -13.44
C ARG A 89 -3.19 3.85 -14.02
N SER A 90 -3.53 2.88 -13.17
CA SER A 90 -3.97 1.56 -13.61
C SER A 90 -5.16 1.61 -14.57
N VAL A 91 -6.10 2.51 -14.30
CA VAL A 91 -7.31 2.72 -15.12
C VAL A 91 -7.02 3.42 -16.47
N ASN A 92 -5.84 4.00 -16.66
CA ASN A 92 -5.44 4.73 -17.85
C ASN A 92 -4.21 4.12 -18.53
N ALA A 93 -3.65 3.04 -17.98
CA ALA A 93 -2.48 2.40 -18.56
C ALA A 93 -2.88 1.69 -19.87
N LEU A 94 -2.47 2.28 -20.99
CA LEU A 94 -2.66 1.68 -22.30
C LEU A 94 -1.64 0.56 -22.49
N ILE A 95 -2.13 -0.65 -22.71
CA ILE A 95 -1.33 -1.76 -23.19
C ILE A 95 -1.69 -1.92 -24.67
N PRO A 96 -0.73 -1.71 -25.59
CA PRO A 96 -1.02 -1.81 -27.01
C PRO A 96 -1.63 -3.17 -27.38
N GLU A 97 -2.59 -3.18 -28.29
CA GLU A 97 -3.11 -4.43 -28.88
C GLU A 97 -1.95 -5.21 -29.50
N ASN A 98 -1.95 -6.52 -29.33
CA ASN A 98 -0.90 -7.44 -29.78
C ASN A 98 0.48 -7.25 -29.11
N SER A 99 0.60 -6.49 -28.01
CA SER A 99 1.81 -6.47 -27.22
C SER A 99 1.84 -7.63 -26.23
N GLU A 100 3.06 -7.94 -25.74
CA GLU A 100 3.23 -8.95 -24.68
C GLU A 100 2.30 -8.66 -23.49
N PRO A 101 1.62 -9.69 -22.95
CA PRO A 101 0.75 -9.51 -21.77
C PRO A 101 1.48 -8.95 -20.56
N ARG A 102 0.97 -7.83 -20.04
CA ARG A 102 1.52 -7.14 -18.87
C ARG A 102 0.52 -7.10 -17.73
N GLY A 103 1.04 -7.18 -16.51
CA GLY A 103 0.29 -7.14 -15.26
C GLY A 103 0.41 -5.81 -14.53
N TRP A 104 -0.44 -5.64 -13.51
CA TRP A 104 -0.41 -4.49 -12.63
C TRP A 104 0.11 -4.87 -11.24
N ILE A 105 1.14 -4.17 -10.79
CA ILE A 105 1.58 -4.13 -9.40
C ILE A 105 1.17 -2.76 -8.86
N SER A 106 0.54 -2.72 -7.69
CA SER A 106 0.13 -1.47 -7.04
C SER A 106 1.33 -0.53 -6.87
N ARG A 107 1.12 0.74 -7.15
CA ARG A 107 2.12 1.81 -7.17
C ARG A 107 3.01 1.86 -5.92
N TYR A 108 2.45 1.57 -4.75
CA TYR A 108 3.21 1.60 -3.49
C TYR A 108 4.31 0.53 -3.40
N ALA A 109 4.25 -0.50 -4.23
CA ALA A 109 5.15 -1.64 -4.19
C ALA A 109 6.21 -1.65 -5.32
N TRP A 110 6.30 -0.58 -6.11
CA TRP A 110 7.26 -0.52 -7.21
C TRP A 110 8.71 -0.36 -6.74
N GLY A 111 8.92 0.35 -5.64
CA GLY A 111 10.25 0.68 -5.12
C GLY A 111 10.72 -0.21 -3.98
N ARG A 112 11.55 0.39 -3.13
CA ARG A 112 12.02 -0.21 -1.88
C ARG A 112 10.87 -0.42 -0.90
N ASP A 113 11.01 -1.41 -0.02
CA ASP A 113 10.04 -1.68 1.03
C ASP A 113 9.84 -0.44 1.93
N TYR A 114 8.64 0.13 1.85
CA TYR A 114 8.31 1.36 2.59
C TYR A 114 8.38 1.19 4.10
N HIS A 115 8.20 -0.01 4.62
CA HIS A 115 8.35 -0.28 6.06
C HIS A 115 9.78 0.05 6.51
N GLU A 116 10.79 -0.37 5.73
CA GLU A 116 12.20 -0.10 6.03
C GLU A 116 12.50 1.39 5.93
N VAL A 117 12.05 2.05 4.85
CA VAL A 117 12.28 3.48 4.62
C VAL A 117 11.65 4.34 5.71
N LEU A 118 10.39 4.05 6.08
CA LEU A 118 9.71 4.76 7.16
C LEU A 118 10.37 4.51 8.51
N GLN A 119 10.72 3.25 8.81
CA GLN A 119 11.37 2.90 10.07
C GLN A 119 12.69 3.62 10.25
N GLU A 120 13.54 3.71 9.23
CA GLU A 120 14.79 4.45 9.25
C GLU A 120 14.57 5.94 9.55
N LYS A 121 13.59 6.56 8.89
CA LYS A 121 13.27 7.99 9.08
C LYS A 121 12.63 8.28 10.44
N LEU A 122 11.71 7.42 10.88
CA LEU A 122 11.06 7.55 12.20
C LEU A 122 12.06 7.33 13.32
N GLN A 123 12.99 6.37 13.18
CA GLN A 123 14.09 6.18 14.13
C GLN A 123 14.98 7.42 14.21
N SER A 124 15.28 8.04 13.07
CA SER A 124 16.05 9.29 13.01
C SER A 124 15.29 10.46 13.67
N LEU A 125 13.95 10.49 13.58
CA LEU A 125 13.15 11.51 14.27
C LEU A 125 13.11 11.24 15.79
N ALA A 126 12.85 9.99 16.20
CA ALA A 126 12.77 9.61 17.60
C ALA A 126 14.09 9.84 18.34
N SER A 127 15.25 9.57 17.70
CA SER A 127 16.57 9.79 18.31
C SER A 127 16.90 11.27 18.58
N ARG A 128 16.14 12.20 18.00
CA ARG A 128 16.28 13.64 18.24
C ARG A 128 15.40 14.17 19.36
N LEU A 129 14.40 13.41 19.83
CA LEU A 129 13.52 13.86 20.92
C LEU A 129 14.28 14.34 22.16
N PRO A 130 15.38 13.66 22.59
CA PRO A 130 16.19 14.13 23.73
C PRO A 130 16.86 15.50 23.52
N GLU A 131 16.98 16.01 22.29
CA GLU A 131 17.50 17.35 22.02
C GLU A 131 16.54 18.44 22.54
N ARG A 132 15.24 18.10 22.67
CA ARG A 132 14.20 19.03 23.12
C ARG A 132 13.62 18.69 24.49
N PHE A 133 13.49 17.40 24.79
CA PHE A 133 12.85 16.87 25.98
C PHE A 133 13.90 16.23 26.87
N SER A 134 14.18 16.86 28.01
CA SER A 134 15.19 16.39 28.96
C SER A 134 14.68 15.31 29.92
N GLU A 135 13.35 15.16 30.06
CA GLU A 135 12.75 14.12 30.89
C GLU A 135 12.95 12.72 30.27
N PRO A 136 13.18 11.70 31.13
CA PRO A 136 13.24 10.32 30.70
C PRO A 136 11.94 9.91 29.99
N HIS A 137 12.04 9.31 28.81
CA HIS A 137 10.88 8.87 28.05
C HIS A 137 11.17 7.59 27.27
N GLU A 138 10.08 6.89 26.94
CA GLU A 138 10.11 5.77 26.01
C GLU A 138 9.52 6.19 24.67
N ALA A 139 10.01 5.56 23.61
CA ALA A 139 9.44 5.68 22.27
C ALA A 139 9.40 4.33 21.56
N ARG A 140 8.29 4.03 20.84
CA ARG A 140 8.14 2.87 19.96
C ARG A 140 7.69 3.32 18.60
N ILE A 141 8.24 2.68 17.57
CA ILE A 141 8.04 3.07 16.17
C ILE A 141 7.29 1.97 15.45
N TYR A 142 6.28 2.36 14.67
CA TYR A 142 5.56 1.45 13.79
C TYR A 142 5.34 2.08 12.42
N ALA A 143 5.40 1.24 11.41
CA ALA A 143 5.02 1.53 10.04
C ALA A 143 4.19 0.33 9.56
N ASP A 144 2.86 0.46 9.51
CA ASP A 144 1.87 -0.53 9.07
C ASP A 144 1.81 -1.84 9.90
N THR A 145 2.93 -2.33 10.37
CA THR A 145 3.03 -3.64 11.07
C THR A 145 2.67 -3.60 12.55
N GLY A 146 2.43 -2.41 13.12
CA GLY A 146 2.09 -2.25 14.53
C GLY A 146 0.63 -2.61 14.86
N PRO A 147 0.33 -2.96 16.12
CA PRO A 147 -1.04 -3.16 16.58
C PRO A 147 -1.75 -1.81 16.82
N LEU A 148 -1.75 -0.94 15.82
CA LEU A 148 -2.35 0.40 15.86
C LEU A 148 -3.12 0.65 14.57
N ASN A 149 -4.19 1.45 14.64
CA ASN A 149 -4.89 1.94 13.45
C ASN A 149 -4.35 3.33 13.08
N GLU A 150 -3.22 3.36 12.36
CA GLU A 150 -2.47 4.59 12.04
C GLU A 150 -3.34 5.65 11.35
N ARG A 151 -4.29 5.23 10.51
CA ARG A 151 -5.20 6.16 9.79
C ARG A 151 -6.12 6.92 10.74
N VAL A 152 -6.57 6.30 11.83
CA VAL A 152 -7.39 6.95 12.85
C VAL A 152 -6.56 8.03 13.56
N PHE A 153 -5.36 7.67 14.04
CA PHE A 153 -4.46 8.64 14.69
C PHE A 153 -4.06 9.78 13.74
N ALA A 154 -3.81 9.48 12.46
CA ALA A 154 -3.50 10.50 11.46
C ALA A 154 -4.66 11.48 11.23
N LYS A 155 -5.92 11.00 11.21
CA LYS A 155 -7.11 11.87 11.15
C LYS A 155 -7.14 12.82 12.34
N HIS A 156 -7.01 12.29 13.55
CA HIS A 156 -7.05 13.07 14.79
C HIS A 156 -5.81 13.94 15.03
N ALA A 157 -4.69 13.63 14.35
CA ALA A 157 -3.52 14.53 14.27
C ALA A 157 -3.67 15.66 13.23
N GLY A 158 -4.82 15.76 12.55
CA GLY A 158 -5.10 16.81 11.57
C GLY A 158 -4.52 16.56 10.17
N LEU A 159 -4.04 15.35 9.86
CA LEU A 159 -3.38 15.08 8.58
C LEU A 159 -4.36 14.87 7.42
N GLY A 160 -5.65 14.66 7.69
CA GLY A 160 -6.65 14.44 6.67
C GLY A 160 -7.93 13.80 7.20
N TRP A 161 -8.76 13.30 6.33
CA TRP A 161 -10.02 12.62 6.66
C TRP A 161 -10.05 11.18 6.12
N LEU A 162 -10.85 10.32 6.72
CA LEU A 162 -11.11 8.98 6.20
C LEU A 162 -12.09 9.06 5.03
N GLY A 163 -11.69 8.64 3.85
CA GLY A 163 -12.51 8.66 2.66
C GLY A 163 -13.44 7.46 2.54
N LYS A 164 -14.42 7.53 1.63
CA LYS A 164 -15.37 6.43 1.34
C LYS A 164 -14.67 5.15 0.87
N ASN A 165 -13.44 5.25 0.35
CA ASN A 165 -12.58 4.12 -0.01
C ASN A 165 -11.74 3.60 1.16
N THR A 166 -12.03 4.00 2.39
CA THR A 166 -11.36 3.61 3.64
C THR A 166 -9.91 4.10 3.79
N LEU A 167 -9.40 4.91 2.87
CA LEU A 167 -8.06 5.48 2.94
C LEU A 167 -8.07 6.85 3.62
N LEU A 168 -6.93 7.25 4.18
CA LEU A 168 -6.74 8.63 4.61
C LEU A 168 -6.51 9.51 3.37
N LEU A 169 -7.27 10.60 3.28
CA LEU A 169 -7.18 11.60 2.22
C LEU A 169 -6.70 12.92 2.79
N ASN A 170 -5.81 13.58 2.06
CA ASN A 170 -5.35 14.93 2.35
C ASN A 170 -5.67 15.84 1.17
N SER A 171 -6.12 17.07 1.42
CA SER A 171 -6.55 17.99 0.37
C SER A 171 -5.44 18.42 -0.60
N LYS A 172 -4.16 18.32 -0.18
CA LYS A 172 -2.98 18.70 -0.99
C LYS A 172 -2.27 17.46 -1.57
N LEU A 173 -2.20 16.35 -0.82
CA LEU A 173 -1.43 15.15 -1.19
C LEU A 173 -2.28 14.04 -1.82
N GLY A 174 -3.63 14.14 -1.76
CA GLY A 174 -4.49 13.03 -2.11
C GLY A 174 -4.39 11.91 -1.08
N SER A 175 -4.25 10.65 -1.54
CA SER A 175 -4.06 9.47 -0.68
C SER A 175 -2.77 8.69 -1.00
N TRP A 176 -1.90 9.22 -1.84
CA TRP A 176 -0.67 8.55 -2.27
C TRP A 176 0.48 8.78 -1.28
N PHE A 177 0.27 8.38 -0.02
CA PHE A 177 1.29 8.47 1.03
C PHE A 177 1.22 7.29 1.99
N PHE A 178 2.37 6.93 2.52
CA PHE A 178 2.52 5.99 3.63
C PHE A 178 2.37 6.73 4.95
N LEU A 179 1.94 5.99 5.97
CA LEU A 179 1.90 6.47 7.35
C LEU A 179 2.92 5.73 8.20
N GLY A 180 3.45 6.43 9.19
CA GLY A 180 4.23 5.84 10.26
C GLY A 180 4.06 6.63 11.54
N VAL A 181 4.25 5.96 12.67
CA VAL A 181 3.97 6.53 13.98
C VAL A 181 5.11 6.32 14.95
N ILE A 182 5.29 7.30 15.85
CA ILE A 182 6.10 7.18 17.05
C ILE A 182 5.16 7.31 18.24
N LEU A 183 5.06 6.26 19.05
CA LEU A 183 4.37 6.25 20.33
C LEU A 183 5.36 6.73 21.40
N THR A 184 4.98 7.66 22.26
CA THR A 184 5.89 8.14 23.30
C THR A 184 5.17 8.43 24.62
N THR A 185 5.91 8.28 25.72
CA THR A 185 5.47 8.68 27.07
C THR A 185 5.57 10.19 27.30
N LEU A 186 6.17 10.95 26.38
CA LEU A 186 6.19 12.41 26.42
C LEU A 186 4.77 12.98 26.30
N ASP A 187 4.44 13.97 27.10
CA ASP A 187 3.20 14.75 27.00
C ASP A 187 3.39 15.92 26.06
N ILE A 188 3.27 15.64 24.76
CA ILE A 188 3.47 16.64 23.72
C ILE A 188 2.11 17.24 23.36
N PRO A 189 1.97 18.57 23.36
CA PRO A 189 0.73 19.21 22.94
C PRO A 189 0.32 18.75 21.52
N PRO A 190 -0.98 18.42 21.30
CA PRO A 190 -1.42 17.97 19.99
C PRO A 190 -1.34 19.08 18.94
N THR A 191 -1.28 18.69 17.66
CA THR A 191 -1.27 19.62 16.52
C THR A 191 -2.57 20.41 16.45
N LEU A 192 -3.71 19.74 16.68
CA LEU A 192 -5.01 20.38 16.77
C LEU A 192 -5.24 20.86 18.22
N GLY A 193 -5.62 22.14 18.36
CA GLY A 193 -5.97 22.73 19.64
C GLY A 193 -7.27 22.12 20.22
N PRO A 194 -7.58 22.38 21.51
CA PRO A 194 -8.70 21.76 22.21
C PRO A 194 -10.07 22.00 21.56
N SER A 195 -10.23 23.08 20.80
CA SER A 195 -11.46 23.44 20.08
C SER A 195 -11.41 23.15 18.59
N GLU A 196 -10.29 22.63 18.08
CA GLU A 196 -10.12 22.32 16.66
C GLU A 196 -10.55 20.89 16.38
N LEU A 197 -11.37 20.73 15.36
CA LEU A 197 -11.81 19.42 14.89
C LEU A 197 -10.87 18.87 13.80
N PRO A 198 -10.75 17.55 13.67
CA PRO A 198 -10.08 16.94 12.52
C PRO A 198 -10.67 17.47 11.21
N PRO A 199 -9.88 17.47 10.10
CA PRO A 199 -10.36 17.89 8.80
C PRO A 199 -11.70 17.23 8.45
N PRO A 200 -12.70 18.01 7.97
CA PRO A 200 -14.01 17.47 7.64
C PRO A 200 -13.93 16.47 6.49
N ASP A 201 -14.90 15.59 6.40
CA ASP A 201 -15.03 14.71 5.23
C ASP A 201 -15.40 15.53 3.98
N LEU A 202 -14.50 15.52 3.02
CA LEU A 202 -14.65 16.20 1.73
C LEU A 202 -15.07 15.26 0.60
N CYS A 203 -15.48 14.02 0.87
CA CYS A 203 -16.04 13.10 -0.13
C CYS A 203 -17.41 13.55 -0.63
N GLY A 204 -18.22 14.19 0.22
CA GLY A 204 -19.56 14.69 -0.11
C GLY A 204 -20.42 13.61 -0.78
N SER A 205 -21.08 13.93 -1.89
CA SER A 205 -21.92 13.00 -2.67
C SER A 205 -21.14 12.09 -3.63
N CYS A 206 -19.81 12.22 -3.73
CA CYS A 206 -19.00 11.45 -4.68
C CYS A 206 -18.98 9.95 -4.33
N THR A 207 -19.22 9.07 -5.32
CA THR A 207 -19.20 7.60 -5.21
C THR A 207 -18.20 6.93 -6.15
N LYS A 208 -17.37 7.69 -6.85
CA LYS A 208 -16.47 7.17 -7.93
C LYS A 208 -15.62 5.97 -7.53
N CYS A 209 -15.12 5.91 -6.29
CA CYS A 209 -14.33 4.78 -5.83
C CYS A 209 -15.18 3.52 -5.61
N ILE A 210 -16.43 3.68 -5.21
CA ILE A 210 -17.40 2.58 -5.03
C ILE A 210 -17.81 2.05 -6.40
N ASP A 211 -18.22 2.94 -7.30
CA ASP A 211 -18.71 2.60 -8.64
C ASP A 211 -17.63 1.94 -9.50
N ALA A 212 -16.36 2.32 -9.31
CA ALA A 212 -15.24 1.79 -10.08
C ALA A 212 -14.66 0.48 -9.53
N CYS A 213 -15.08 0.01 -8.34
CA CYS A 213 -14.55 -1.22 -7.77
C CYS A 213 -15.10 -2.44 -8.51
N PRO A 214 -14.27 -3.17 -9.30
CA PRO A 214 -14.77 -4.20 -10.21
C PRO A 214 -15.31 -5.44 -9.47
N THR A 215 -14.89 -5.63 -8.21
CA THR A 215 -15.31 -6.75 -7.36
C THR A 215 -16.37 -6.35 -6.32
N GLY A 216 -16.81 -5.08 -6.32
CA GLY A 216 -17.78 -4.59 -5.35
C GLY A 216 -17.29 -4.60 -3.88
N ALA A 217 -15.97 -4.58 -3.67
CA ALA A 217 -15.39 -4.66 -2.33
C ALA A 217 -15.77 -3.49 -1.41
N LEU A 218 -16.06 -2.30 -1.96
CA LEU A 218 -16.56 -1.16 -1.21
C LEU A 218 -18.09 -1.28 -1.10
N VAL A 219 -18.54 -2.08 -0.15
CA VAL A 219 -19.96 -2.48 0.00
C VAL A 219 -20.86 -1.34 0.46
N GLU A 220 -20.31 -0.37 1.15
CA GLU A 220 -20.93 0.85 1.64
C GLU A 220 -19.89 1.97 1.69
N PRO A 221 -20.27 3.26 1.70
CA PRO A 221 -19.32 4.34 2.00
C PRO A 221 -18.60 4.06 3.33
N TYR A 222 -17.26 4.14 3.31
CA TYR A 222 -16.37 3.89 4.47
C TYR A 222 -16.28 2.43 4.93
N VAL A 223 -16.95 1.48 4.25
CA VAL A 223 -16.95 0.07 4.60
C VAL A 223 -16.47 -0.77 3.43
N MET A 224 -15.43 -1.55 3.67
CA MET A 224 -14.84 -2.48 2.68
C MET A 224 -14.94 -3.92 3.18
N ASP A 225 -15.51 -4.81 2.37
CA ASP A 225 -15.31 -6.25 2.56
C ASP A 225 -13.97 -6.65 1.96
N ALA A 226 -12.98 -6.92 2.83
CA ALA A 226 -11.64 -7.26 2.35
C ALA A 226 -11.62 -8.54 1.50
N ARG A 227 -12.53 -9.48 1.75
CA ARG A 227 -12.60 -10.75 1.02
C ARG A 227 -12.85 -10.56 -0.48
N LEU A 228 -13.45 -9.44 -0.86
CA LEU A 228 -13.71 -9.05 -2.24
C LEU A 228 -12.62 -8.13 -2.81
N CYS A 229 -11.79 -7.51 -1.94
CA CYS A 229 -10.79 -6.54 -2.38
C CYS A 229 -9.63 -7.20 -3.13
N ILE A 230 -9.34 -6.73 -4.34
CA ILE A 230 -8.21 -7.23 -5.14
C ILE A 230 -6.88 -7.17 -4.37
N SER A 231 -6.67 -6.14 -3.55
CA SER A 231 -5.47 -6.08 -2.70
C SER A 231 -5.40 -7.25 -1.72
N TYR A 232 -6.49 -7.59 -1.04
CA TYR A 232 -6.54 -8.75 -0.17
C TYR A 232 -6.33 -10.05 -0.95
N LEU A 233 -7.06 -10.24 -2.05
CA LEU A 233 -6.98 -11.45 -2.88
C LEU A 233 -5.55 -11.71 -3.38
N THR A 234 -4.84 -10.66 -3.77
CA THR A 234 -3.50 -10.77 -4.34
C THR A 234 -2.38 -10.78 -3.31
N ILE A 235 -2.59 -10.26 -2.10
CA ILE A 235 -1.54 -10.10 -1.09
C ILE A 235 -1.71 -11.04 0.09
N GLU A 236 -2.93 -11.14 0.66
CA GLU A 236 -3.18 -11.79 1.95
C GLU A 236 -3.74 -13.20 1.83
N LEU A 237 -4.64 -13.44 0.86
CA LEU A 237 -5.27 -14.74 0.64
C LEU A 237 -4.21 -15.79 0.26
N ARG A 238 -4.16 -16.91 1.00
CA ARG A 238 -3.16 -17.98 0.80
C ARG A 238 -3.65 -19.12 -0.08
N GLY A 239 -4.95 -19.35 -0.10
CA GLY A 239 -5.60 -20.38 -0.91
C GLY A 239 -5.87 -19.96 -2.35
N THR A 240 -6.81 -20.66 -2.99
CA THR A 240 -7.32 -20.33 -4.32
C THR A 240 -8.20 -19.10 -4.27
N ILE A 241 -8.22 -18.32 -5.35
CA ILE A 241 -9.13 -17.19 -5.50
C ILE A 241 -10.46 -17.72 -6.06
N PRO A 242 -11.61 -17.36 -5.45
CA PRO A 242 -12.92 -17.74 -5.97
C PRO A 242 -13.07 -17.43 -7.45
N GLU A 243 -13.65 -18.33 -8.24
CA GLU A 243 -13.68 -18.23 -9.69
C GLU A 243 -14.40 -16.99 -10.17
N GLU A 244 -15.50 -16.62 -9.51
CA GLU A 244 -16.31 -15.43 -9.80
C GLU A 244 -15.53 -14.11 -9.63
N LEU A 245 -14.42 -14.12 -8.88
CA LEU A 245 -13.58 -12.94 -8.65
C LEU A 245 -12.39 -12.86 -9.63
N ARG A 246 -12.05 -13.94 -10.33
CA ARG A 246 -10.86 -14.00 -11.20
C ARG A 246 -10.96 -13.06 -12.39
N GLU A 247 -12.10 -13.03 -13.08
CA GLU A 247 -12.31 -12.14 -14.22
C GLU A 247 -12.35 -10.66 -13.79
N PRO A 248 -13.11 -10.25 -12.73
CA PRO A 248 -13.10 -8.88 -12.24
C PRO A 248 -11.74 -8.38 -11.74
N MET A 249 -10.83 -9.26 -11.31
CA MET A 249 -9.46 -8.88 -10.94
C MET A 249 -8.67 -8.31 -12.11
N GLY A 250 -9.05 -8.58 -13.35
CA GLY A 250 -8.30 -8.16 -14.51
C GLY A 250 -6.85 -8.66 -14.47
N ARG A 251 -5.91 -7.78 -14.75
CA ARG A 251 -4.47 -8.10 -14.80
C ARG A 251 -3.69 -7.69 -13.52
N HIS A 252 -4.36 -7.56 -12.38
CA HIS A 252 -3.70 -7.25 -11.12
C HIS A 252 -2.98 -8.47 -10.55
N VAL A 253 -1.68 -8.34 -10.32
CA VAL A 253 -0.84 -9.41 -9.76
C VAL A 253 -0.42 -9.14 -8.32
N PHE A 254 -0.44 -7.86 -7.89
CA PHE A 254 -0.14 -7.46 -6.51
C PHE A 254 -0.79 -6.11 -6.18
N GLY A 255 -1.71 -6.11 -5.22
CA GLY A 255 -2.42 -4.89 -4.82
C GLY A 255 -3.38 -4.36 -5.91
N CYS A 256 -3.98 -3.21 -5.62
CA CYS A 256 -4.93 -2.56 -6.52
C CYS A 256 -4.97 -1.06 -6.23
N ASP A 257 -4.94 -0.24 -7.27
CA ASP A 257 -4.97 1.22 -7.15
C ASP A 257 -6.28 1.84 -7.63
N ILE A 258 -7.24 1.05 -8.14
CA ILE A 258 -8.44 1.55 -8.85
C ILE A 258 -9.19 2.61 -8.05
N CYS A 259 -9.50 2.37 -6.76
CA CYS A 259 -10.23 3.30 -5.93
C CYS A 259 -9.46 4.60 -5.62
N GLN A 260 -8.12 4.55 -5.67
CA GLN A 260 -7.24 5.73 -5.58
C GLN A 260 -7.13 6.45 -6.93
N ASP A 261 -7.02 5.70 -8.01
CA ASP A 261 -6.87 6.23 -9.37
C ASP A 261 -8.06 7.09 -9.80
N VAL A 262 -9.28 6.66 -9.48
CA VAL A 262 -10.51 7.40 -9.83
C VAL A 262 -10.84 8.53 -8.88
N CYS A 263 -10.15 8.61 -7.72
CA CYS A 263 -10.43 9.61 -6.69
C CYS A 263 -10.09 11.03 -7.19
N PRO A 264 -11.03 11.99 -7.15
CA PRO A 264 -10.77 13.36 -7.59
C PRO A 264 -9.62 14.04 -6.84
N TRP A 265 -9.43 13.70 -5.55
CA TRP A 265 -8.36 14.25 -4.72
C TRP A 265 -6.97 13.80 -5.16
N ASN A 266 -6.89 12.70 -5.89
CA ASN A 266 -5.63 12.20 -6.43
C ASN A 266 -5.24 12.80 -7.80
N ARG A 267 -6.14 13.56 -8.46
CA ARG A 267 -5.88 14.09 -9.81
C ARG A 267 -4.66 15.01 -9.87
N ARG A 268 -4.43 15.77 -8.82
CA ARG A 268 -3.34 16.76 -8.71
C ARG A 268 -2.38 16.44 -7.58
N ALA A 269 -2.40 15.19 -7.08
CA ALA A 269 -1.49 14.75 -6.03
C ALA A 269 -0.03 14.92 -6.50
N PRO A 270 0.83 15.56 -5.71
CA PRO A 270 2.21 15.82 -6.10
C PRO A 270 3.00 14.53 -6.21
N VAL A 271 3.92 14.49 -7.16
CA VAL A 271 4.84 13.38 -7.38
C VAL A 271 5.93 13.39 -6.31
N THR A 272 6.36 12.19 -5.88
CA THR A 272 7.48 12.05 -4.95
C THR A 272 8.81 12.31 -5.63
N GLN A 273 9.74 12.90 -4.86
CA GLN A 273 11.16 13.00 -5.23
C GLN A 273 12.01 11.92 -4.58
N ALA A 274 11.40 11.02 -3.80
CA ALA A 274 12.10 9.92 -3.13
C ALA A 274 12.47 8.84 -4.15
N ALA A 275 13.78 8.66 -4.37
CA ALA A 275 14.29 7.64 -5.30
C ALA A 275 13.91 6.22 -4.86
N GLU A 276 13.76 6.02 -3.55
CA GLU A 276 13.39 4.75 -2.94
C GLU A 276 12.03 4.22 -3.41
N PHE A 277 11.13 5.08 -3.87
CA PHE A 277 9.78 4.72 -4.31
C PHE A 277 9.60 4.70 -5.83
N GLN A 278 10.68 4.95 -6.58
CA GLN A 278 10.64 4.80 -8.04
C GLN A 278 10.58 3.31 -8.43
N PRO A 279 9.97 2.98 -9.58
CA PRO A 279 9.88 1.59 -10.04
C PRO A 279 11.25 0.93 -10.15
N ARG A 280 11.40 -0.27 -9.59
CA ARG A 280 12.59 -1.09 -9.80
C ARG A 280 12.67 -1.56 -11.23
N THR A 281 13.88 -1.54 -11.81
CA THR A 281 14.15 -2.10 -13.13
C THR A 281 14.21 -3.63 -13.08
N LEU A 282 13.63 -4.28 -14.07
CA LEU A 282 13.73 -5.72 -14.28
C LEU A 282 15.13 -6.06 -14.83
N PRO A 283 15.69 -7.24 -14.51
CA PRO A 283 16.96 -7.67 -15.12
C PRO A 283 16.78 -7.85 -16.63
N GLN A 284 17.72 -7.33 -17.41
CA GLN A 284 17.73 -7.44 -18.87
C GLN A 284 18.00 -8.87 -19.35
N SER A 285 18.51 -9.76 -18.50
CA SER A 285 18.70 -11.17 -18.78
C SER A 285 18.59 -12.00 -17.50
N SER A 286 18.32 -13.30 -17.64
CA SER A 286 18.25 -14.27 -16.53
C SER A 286 19.58 -14.45 -15.75
N LYS A 287 20.64 -13.74 -16.11
CA LYS A 287 21.98 -13.81 -15.51
C LYS A 287 22.38 -12.58 -14.68
N ALA A 288 21.53 -11.52 -14.59
CA ALA A 288 21.87 -10.33 -13.82
C ALA A 288 21.82 -10.61 -12.31
N GLN A 289 22.90 -10.27 -11.60
CA GLN A 289 22.97 -10.41 -10.14
C GLN A 289 22.20 -9.26 -9.43
N PRO A 290 21.62 -9.49 -8.24
CA PRO A 290 20.82 -8.48 -7.52
C PRO A 290 21.57 -7.19 -7.16
N SER A 291 22.90 -7.16 -7.21
CA SER A 291 23.74 -6.00 -6.88
C SER A 291 23.76 -4.90 -7.97
N GLU A 292 23.21 -5.17 -9.16
CA GLU A 292 23.19 -4.22 -10.29
C GLU A 292 21.89 -3.40 -10.41
N LEU A 293 21.03 -3.46 -9.39
CA LEU A 293 19.79 -2.69 -9.33
C LEU A 293 20.07 -1.21 -8.99
N GLY A 294 20.78 -0.52 -9.88
CA GLY A 294 21.02 0.93 -9.81
C GLY A 294 19.80 1.72 -10.31
N TYR A 295 19.50 2.85 -9.69
CA TYR A 295 18.56 3.86 -10.17
C TYR A 295 19.32 4.88 -11.06
N PRO A 296 18.80 5.45 -12.14
CA PRO A 296 17.51 6.06 -12.38
C PRO A 296 16.81 5.62 -13.69
N VAL A 297 15.49 5.92 -13.77
CA VAL A 297 14.60 5.59 -14.88
C VAL A 297 14.81 6.52 -16.08
N THR A 298 15.21 5.97 -17.23
CA THR A 298 15.10 6.61 -18.54
C THR A 298 13.90 6.01 -19.31
N ALA A 299 13.42 6.63 -20.38
CA ALA A 299 12.28 6.13 -21.16
C ALA A 299 12.44 4.67 -21.63
N GLU A 300 13.67 4.22 -21.91
CA GLU A 300 14.01 2.82 -22.23
C GLU A 300 13.88 1.87 -21.03
N SER A 301 13.89 2.40 -19.80
CA SER A 301 13.77 1.62 -18.57
C SER A 301 12.32 1.31 -18.16
N GLU A 302 11.31 2.00 -18.73
CA GLU A 302 9.90 1.75 -18.44
C GLU A 302 9.44 0.37 -18.96
N GLU A 303 10.00 -0.12 -20.06
CA GLU A 303 9.68 -1.46 -20.60
C GLU A 303 10.06 -2.59 -19.64
N ASN A 304 11.05 -2.39 -18.79
CA ASN A 304 11.62 -3.40 -17.90
C ASN A 304 11.50 -3.03 -16.41
N SER A 305 10.43 -2.35 -16.00
CA SER A 305 10.20 -1.93 -14.61
C SER A 305 9.08 -2.73 -13.94
N LEU A 306 8.92 -2.59 -12.62
CA LEU A 306 7.75 -3.10 -11.90
C LEU A 306 6.46 -2.33 -12.24
N PHE A 307 6.57 -1.26 -13.01
CA PHE A 307 5.42 -0.67 -13.68
C PHE A 307 5.09 -1.51 -14.93
N LEU A 308 3.94 -2.15 -14.95
CA LEU A 308 3.49 -3.03 -16.04
C LEU A 308 4.49 -4.16 -16.40
N PRO A 309 4.90 -5.02 -15.43
CA PRO A 309 5.80 -6.13 -15.72
C PRO A 309 5.18 -7.17 -16.66
N LYS A 310 6.00 -7.86 -17.42
CA LYS A 310 5.59 -8.99 -18.26
C LYS A 310 5.00 -10.10 -17.42
N LEU A 311 3.79 -10.56 -17.74
CA LEU A 311 3.10 -11.60 -16.98
C LEU A 311 3.79 -12.95 -17.11
N GLU A 312 4.30 -13.29 -18.30
CA GLU A 312 5.07 -14.51 -18.55
C GLU A 312 6.29 -14.58 -17.62
N TRP A 313 7.05 -13.47 -17.51
CA TRP A 313 8.23 -13.40 -16.63
C TRP A 313 7.85 -13.65 -15.18
N LEU A 314 6.74 -13.04 -14.69
CA LEU A 314 6.27 -13.25 -13.32
C LEU A 314 5.83 -14.70 -13.09
N ALA A 315 5.08 -15.29 -14.04
CA ALA A 315 4.56 -16.65 -13.91
C ALA A 315 5.65 -17.72 -14.03
N ALA A 316 6.73 -17.45 -14.77
CA ALA A 316 7.84 -18.40 -14.97
C ALA A 316 8.83 -18.42 -13.81
N MET A 317 8.73 -17.47 -12.85
CA MET A 317 9.69 -17.29 -11.75
C MET A 317 9.65 -18.47 -10.77
N ASP A 318 10.80 -19.04 -10.47
CA ASP A 318 10.94 -19.99 -9.37
C ASP A 318 11.02 -19.30 -7.99
N GLU A 319 11.00 -20.08 -6.92
CA GLU A 319 10.97 -19.53 -5.57
C GLU A 319 12.27 -18.79 -5.19
N ASP A 320 13.41 -19.25 -5.67
CA ASP A 320 14.71 -18.63 -5.37
C ASP A 320 14.87 -17.30 -6.13
N GLN A 321 14.45 -17.26 -7.38
CA GLN A 321 14.35 -16.04 -8.18
C GLN A 321 13.41 -15.02 -7.51
N PHE A 322 12.23 -15.48 -7.03
CA PHE A 322 11.31 -14.63 -6.29
C PHE A 322 11.95 -14.04 -5.03
N ARG A 323 12.59 -14.86 -4.22
CA ARG A 323 13.27 -14.42 -2.99
C ARG A 323 14.39 -13.44 -3.27
N ALA A 324 15.16 -13.68 -4.32
CA ALA A 324 16.27 -12.81 -4.70
C ALA A 324 15.76 -11.45 -5.21
N PHE A 325 14.83 -11.48 -6.17
CA PHE A 325 14.35 -10.27 -6.84
C PHE A 325 13.50 -9.37 -5.93
N PHE A 326 12.60 -9.95 -5.13
CA PHE A 326 11.73 -9.19 -4.22
C PHE A 326 12.29 -9.00 -2.81
N ARG A 327 13.59 -9.23 -2.60
CA ARG A 327 14.26 -8.83 -1.36
C ARG A 327 14.13 -7.32 -1.16
N GLY A 328 13.69 -6.86 0.03
CA GLY A 328 13.46 -5.44 0.32
C GLY A 328 12.36 -4.82 -0.55
N SER A 329 11.36 -5.60 -0.97
CA SER A 329 10.16 -5.15 -1.67
C SER A 329 8.90 -5.58 -0.90
N PRO A 330 7.83 -4.76 -0.89
CA PRO A 330 6.56 -5.16 -0.30
C PRO A 330 5.96 -6.41 -0.97
N VAL A 331 6.29 -6.67 -2.23
CA VAL A 331 5.78 -7.82 -3.01
C VAL A 331 6.11 -9.15 -2.33
N LYS A 332 7.18 -9.25 -1.52
CA LYS A 332 7.49 -10.44 -0.72
C LYS A 332 6.33 -10.94 0.16
N ARG A 333 5.37 -10.04 0.50
CA ARG A 333 4.20 -10.35 1.34
C ARG A 333 3.29 -11.41 0.71
N THR A 334 3.09 -11.38 -0.62
CA THR A 334 2.24 -12.36 -1.31
C THR A 334 2.82 -13.78 -1.31
N LYS A 335 4.13 -13.95 -1.04
CA LYS A 335 4.90 -15.19 -1.21
C LYS A 335 4.98 -15.60 -2.68
N TRP A 336 5.91 -16.48 -3.01
CA TRP A 336 6.07 -16.99 -4.37
C TRP A 336 4.78 -17.62 -4.93
N ARG A 337 4.14 -18.49 -4.15
CA ARG A 337 2.92 -19.18 -4.56
C ARG A 337 1.79 -18.23 -4.94
N GLY A 338 1.61 -17.16 -4.13
CA GLY A 338 0.59 -16.15 -4.39
C GLY A 338 0.89 -15.33 -5.64
N LEU A 339 2.16 -14.97 -5.89
CA LEU A 339 2.54 -14.23 -7.10
C LEU A 339 2.27 -15.06 -8.36
N ILE A 340 2.70 -16.33 -8.38
CA ILE A 340 2.49 -17.21 -9.55
C ILE A 340 1.00 -17.45 -9.80
N ARG A 341 0.21 -17.74 -8.73
CA ARG A 341 -1.25 -17.84 -8.80
C ARG A 341 -1.88 -16.60 -9.45
N ASN A 342 -1.52 -15.42 -8.99
CA ASN A 342 -2.05 -14.15 -9.48
C ASN A 342 -1.62 -13.90 -10.94
N ALA A 343 -0.38 -14.22 -11.30
CA ALA A 343 0.13 -14.09 -12.66
C ALA A 343 -0.60 -15.04 -13.63
N CYS A 344 -0.93 -16.28 -13.23
CA CYS A 344 -1.75 -17.20 -14.02
C CYS A 344 -3.13 -16.60 -14.30
N ILE A 345 -3.82 -16.08 -13.28
CA ILE A 345 -5.14 -15.44 -13.44
C ILE A 345 -5.04 -14.23 -14.39
N ALA A 346 -4.02 -13.39 -14.20
CA ALA A 346 -3.80 -12.23 -15.05
C ALA A 346 -3.51 -12.61 -16.51
N LEU A 347 -2.81 -13.72 -16.75
CA LEU A 347 -2.61 -14.28 -18.10
C LEU A 347 -3.93 -14.73 -18.73
N GLY A 348 -4.80 -15.43 -17.99
CA GLY A 348 -6.13 -15.81 -18.47
C GLY A 348 -7.02 -14.60 -18.81
N ASN A 349 -6.81 -13.48 -18.12
CA ASN A 349 -7.52 -12.21 -18.38
C ASN A 349 -6.87 -11.35 -19.50
N SER A 350 -5.70 -11.73 -19.99
CA SER A 350 -4.94 -10.89 -20.92
C SER A 350 -5.34 -11.09 -22.39
N ALA A 351 -6.05 -12.17 -22.72
CA ALA A 351 -6.47 -12.55 -24.07
C ALA A 351 -5.33 -12.39 -25.10
N PRO A 352 -4.22 -13.15 -24.97
CA PRO A 352 -3.08 -13.04 -25.89
C PRO A 352 -3.50 -13.39 -27.30
N ALA A 353 -2.93 -12.75 -28.32
CA ALA A 353 -3.28 -12.95 -29.69
C ALA A 353 -2.90 -14.38 -30.17
N ARG A 354 -3.89 -15.19 -30.56
CA ARG A 354 -3.68 -16.56 -31.02
C ARG A 354 -2.78 -16.62 -32.26
N GLY A 355 -1.93 -17.63 -32.34
CA GLY A 355 -0.99 -17.84 -33.42
C GLY A 355 0.26 -16.96 -33.38
N THR A 356 0.52 -16.31 -32.28
CA THR A 356 1.78 -15.60 -32.00
C THR A 356 2.73 -16.46 -31.17
N ASP A 357 4.03 -16.20 -31.28
CA ASP A 357 5.05 -16.89 -30.50
C ASP A 357 4.79 -16.69 -28.96
N ASP A 358 4.29 -15.53 -28.57
CA ASP A 358 3.98 -15.24 -27.17
C ASP A 358 2.77 -16.06 -26.69
N TYR A 359 1.75 -16.25 -27.54
CA TYR A 359 0.63 -17.14 -27.21
C TYR A 359 1.12 -18.58 -26.96
N GLU A 360 1.98 -19.12 -27.85
CA GLU A 360 2.51 -20.49 -27.70
C GLU A 360 3.37 -20.65 -26.43
N LYS A 361 4.21 -19.68 -26.13
CA LYS A 361 5.00 -19.65 -24.88
C LYS A 361 4.09 -19.64 -23.64
N ILE A 362 3.04 -18.80 -23.63
CA ILE A 362 2.10 -18.69 -22.53
C ILE A 362 1.34 -20.00 -22.34
N CYS A 363 0.82 -20.60 -23.43
CA CYS A 363 0.15 -21.90 -23.38
C CYS A 363 1.08 -22.98 -22.80
N THR A 364 2.32 -23.04 -23.25
CA THR A 364 3.33 -24.00 -22.76
C THR A 364 3.60 -23.79 -21.27
N LEU A 365 3.78 -22.54 -20.84
CA LEU A 365 4.02 -22.18 -19.42
C LEU A 365 2.82 -22.54 -18.56
N LEU A 366 1.60 -22.16 -18.95
CA LEU A 366 0.38 -22.46 -18.19
C LEU A 366 0.12 -23.96 -18.14
N THR A 367 0.38 -24.70 -19.24
CA THR A 367 0.32 -26.16 -19.24
C THR A 367 1.27 -26.76 -18.23
N LYS A 368 2.52 -26.30 -18.16
CA LYS A 368 3.47 -26.74 -17.14
C LYS A 368 2.97 -26.43 -15.71
N LEU A 369 2.45 -25.23 -15.48
CA LEU A 369 1.96 -24.79 -14.18
C LEU A 369 0.67 -25.52 -13.76
N SER A 370 -0.14 -25.99 -14.69
CA SER A 370 -1.35 -26.78 -14.38
C SER A 370 -1.07 -28.12 -13.72
N TYR A 371 0.17 -28.62 -13.79
CA TYR A 371 0.67 -29.79 -13.08
C TYR A 371 1.49 -29.44 -11.83
N SER A 372 1.43 -28.20 -11.36
CA SER A 372 2.13 -27.79 -10.14
C SER A 372 1.65 -28.58 -8.92
N SER A 373 2.57 -28.92 -8.02
CA SER A 373 2.24 -29.51 -6.71
C SER A 373 1.51 -28.53 -5.77
N GLU A 374 1.50 -27.24 -6.11
CA GLU A 374 0.80 -26.18 -5.37
C GLU A 374 -0.63 -26.03 -5.92
N PRO A 375 -1.67 -26.45 -5.20
CA PRO A 375 -3.04 -26.51 -5.72
C PRO A 375 -3.54 -25.16 -6.26
N GLN A 376 -3.24 -24.06 -5.56
CA GLN A 376 -3.65 -22.73 -5.97
C GLN A 376 -3.00 -22.26 -7.28
N ILE A 377 -1.79 -22.75 -7.59
CA ILE A 377 -1.13 -22.48 -8.88
C ILE A 377 -1.76 -23.32 -9.98
N ALA A 378 -1.88 -24.65 -9.73
CA ALA A 378 -2.40 -25.61 -10.70
C ALA A 378 -3.82 -25.21 -11.16
N GLU A 379 -4.72 -24.94 -10.22
CA GLU A 379 -6.10 -24.54 -10.50
C GLU A 379 -6.18 -23.21 -11.26
N SER A 380 -5.36 -22.22 -10.88
CA SER A 380 -5.34 -20.93 -11.60
C SER A 380 -4.78 -21.03 -13.00
N ALA A 381 -3.80 -21.91 -13.24
CA ALA A 381 -3.26 -22.18 -14.57
C ALA A 381 -4.26 -22.92 -15.45
N GLN A 382 -4.98 -23.91 -14.91
CA GLN A 382 -6.07 -24.62 -15.62
C GLN A 382 -7.19 -23.65 -16.01
N TRP A 383 -7.62 -22.79 -15.09
CA TRP A 383 -8.59 -21.75 -15.37
C TRP A 383 -8.10 -20.80 -16.49
N ALA A 384 -6.84 -20.36 -16.42
CA ALA A 384 -6.26 -19.48 -17.44
C ALA A 384 -6.25 -20.13 -18.82
N LEU A 385 -5.87 -21.43 -18.91
CA LEU A 385 -5.89 -22.19 -20.17
C LEU A 385 -7.30 -22.31 -20.78
N SER A 386 -8.34 -22.35 -19.95
CA SER A 386 -9.73 -22.40 -20.45
C SER A 386 -10.22 -21.07 -21.02
N ARG A 387 -9.49 -19.98 -20.77
CA ARG A 387 -9.88 -18.61 -21.15
C ARG A 387 -9.17 -18.07 -22.39
N ILE A 388 -8.00 -18.60 -22.74
CA ILE A 388 -7.14 -18.12 -23.84
C ILE A 388 -7.25 -18.95 -25.12
#